data_055dbd51bd081eb6f568d104f19d7aee
#
_entry.id   055dbd51bd081eb6f568d104f19d7aee
#
_cell.length_a   1.000
_cell.length_b   1.000
_cell.length_c   1.000
_cell.angle_alpha   90.00
_cell.angle_beta   90.00
_cell.angle_gamma   90.00
#
_symmetry.space_group_name_H-M   'P 1'
#
loop_
_entity.id
_entity.type
_entity.pdbx_description
1 polymer ?
#
loop_
_entity_poly.entity_id
_entity_poly.type
_entity_poly.pdbx_seq_one_letter_code
_entity_poly.pdbx_strand_id
1 'polypeptide(L)'
;MIMEDKKNTPQFNTQDDVLEIDLSVLFQDLLRSFGKLWWLTILLAAIVSACALLYSIKSYQPMYKAETTFTVETYSPTQSGYTFFYDNRTAAQMALTFPYLLDSDLLLERVKAELGVEYLNGTPSAKVIENSNLFTLSVTSREPQAAYDILQALIKNYPAVAEYVIGKTQLNMIDYPEFPSMPYNSTQHRKYTALGCLCGFLLGMVVVLVYALMRNTVRKETDIIEKLQSNCLGSIPLVVPKGNRKTIDLSIHNSKVGTPFKESFRGLALQTARMMENRRILLITATMPEEGTSTVARNLADALIEQGKKVVLLNGNTRISEQLSQAKKEADYVLIDAPACQTLAKVAPLAEQADAILYTIRQDYSKLPRIMNCFEDLNQFDAKLIGCVLTGVRSGITGYGYGYGYGYSYKKGYRYGRYGSYGYGDKNDDKHSAEKEGKQ
;
A
#
# COMPACT_ATOMS: atom_id res chain seq x y z
N MET A 1 -19.89 -0.31 -64.00
CA MET A 1 -20.48 -0.21 -62.67
C MET A 1 -19.51 -0.89 -61.74
N ILE A 2 -18.53 -0.09 -61.25
CA ILE A 2 -17.36 -0.57 -60.48
C ILE A 2 -17.77 -0.46 -59.02
N MET A 3 -17.86 -1.59 -58.33
CA MET A 3 -18.04 -1.62 -56.88
C MET A 3 -16.66 -1.38 -56.19
N GLU A 4 -16.55 -0.24 -55.53
CA GLU A 4 -15.46 0.08 -54.65
C GLU A 4 -15.53 -0.77 -53.36
N ASP A 5 -14.55 -1.64 -53.19
CA ASP A 5 -14.30 -2.33 -51.92
C ASP A 5 -13.83 -1.32 -50.88
N LYS A 6 -14.66 -0.98 -49.90
CA LYS A 6 -14.30 -0.19 -48.74
C LYS A 6 -13.34 -1.00 -47.87
N LYS A 7 -12.07 -0.64 -47.92
CA LYS A 7 -11.06 -0.99 -46.89
C LYS A 7 -11.59 -0.55 -45.51
N ASN A 8 -11.94 -1.50 -44.68
CA ASN A 8 -12.23 -1.27 -43.26
C ASN A 8 -10.90 -0.92 -42.53
N THR A 9 -10.57 0.35 -42.52
CA THR A 9 -9.60 0.90 -41.56
C THR A 9 -10.29 0.93 -40.20
N PRO A 10 -9.67 0.38 -39.12
CA PRO A 10 -10.23 0.54 -37.78
C PRO A 10 -10.10 2.00 -37.39
N GLN A 11 -11.26 2.69 -37.32
CA GLN A 11 -11.33 4.02 -36.71
C GLN A 11 -11.12 3.83 -35.20
N PHE A 12 -10.01 4.35 -34.71
CA PHE A 12 -9.81 4.59 -33.28
C PHE A 12 -10.86 5.61 -32.84
N ASN A 13 -11.91 5.11 -32.25
CA ASN A 13 -12.88 5.93 -31.54
C ASN A 13 -12.23 6.38 -30.23
N THR A 14 -11.77 7.61 -30.18
CA THR A 14 -11.48 8.33 -28.94
C THR A 14 -12.79 8.66 -28.25
N GLN A 15 -13.48 7.65 -27.73
CA GLN A 15 -14.49 7.83 -26.71
C GLN A 15 -13.76 7.87 -25.37
N ASP A 16 -14.08 8.89 -24.59
CA ASP A 16 -13.58 9.12 -23.25
C ASP A 16 -13.50 7.80 -22.47
N ASP A 17 -12.28 7.26 -22.35
CA ASP A 17 -11.98 6.14 -21.47
C ASP A 17 -12.20 6.62 -20.03
N VAL A 18 -13.40 6.44 -19.54
CA VAL A 18 -13.64 6.39 -18.11
C VAL A 18 -12.82 5.20 -17.61
N LEU A 19 -11.67 5.47 -17.04
CA LEU A 19 -10.82 4.48 -16.39
C LEU A 19 -11.66 3.82 -15.27
N GLU A 20 -12.38 2.76 -15.60
CA GLU A 20 -12.96 1.87 -14.59
C GLU A 20 -11.78 1.19 -13.87
N ILE A 21 -11.34 1.82 -12.79
CA ILE A 21 -10.30 1.26 -11.92
C ILE A 21 -10.95 0.11 -11.14
N ASP A 22 -10.77 -1.12 -11.60
CA ASP A 22 -11.15 -2.31 -10.85
C ASP A 22 -10.33 -2.36 -9.55
N LEU A 23 -10.96 -1.95 -8.44
CA LEU A 23 -10.33 -1.87 -7.12
C LEU A 23 -9.69 -3.20 -6.69
N SER A 24 -10.24 -4.34 -7.13
CA SER A 24 -9.73 -5.66 -6.77
C SER A 24 -8.38 -5.93 -7.45
N VAL A 25 -8.24 -5.50 -8.70
CA VAL A 25 -7.00 -5.59 -9.48
C VAL A 25 -5.96 -4.64 -8.90
N LEU A 26 -6.35 -3.41 -8.59
CA LEU A 26 -5.48 -2.40 -8.00
C LEU A 26 -4.94 -2.87 -6.63
N PHE A 27 -5.78 -3.48 -5.81
CA PHE A 27 -5.38 -4.03 -4.52
C PHE A 27 -4.37 -5.18 -4.66
N GLN A 28 -4.59 -6.11 -5.61
CA GLN A 28 -3.63 -7.19 -5.88
C GLN A 28 -2.29 -6.65 -6.40
N ASP A 29 -2.32 -5.59 -7.21
CA ASP A 29 -1.12 -4.95 -7.71
C ASP A 29 -0.35 -4.22 -6.62
N LEU A 30 -1.07 -3.55 -5.73
CA LEU A 30 -0.50 -2.90 -4.57
C LEU A 30 0.21 -3.94 -3.68
N LEU A 31 -0.43 -5.08 -3.38
CA LEU A 31 0.17 -6.15 -2.60
C LEU A 31 1.43 -6.72 -3.27
N ARG A 32 1.40 -6.96 -4.58
CA ARG A 32 2.56 -7.47 -5.33
C ARG A 32 3.69 -6.44 -5.41
N SER A 33 3.34 -5.18 -5.63
CA SER A 33 4.31 -4.09 -5.68
C SER A 33 4.92 -3.83 -4.31
N PHE A 34 4.10 -3.89 -3.26
CA PHE A 34 4.57 -3.83 -1.88
C PHE A 34 5.53 -4.99 -1.56
N GLY A 35 5.18 -6.23 -1.93
CA GLY A 35 6.08 -7.39 -1.74
C GLY A 35 7.44 -7.24 -2.44
N LYS A 36 7.54 -6.43 -3.51
CA LYS A 36 8.80 -6.14 -4.21
C LYS A 36 9.54 -4.93 -3.62
N LEU A 37 8.81 -3.91 -3.15
CA LEU A 37 9.35 -2.60 -2.74
C LEU A 37 9.23 -2.35 -1.22
N TRP A 38 8.90 -3.37 -0.41
CA TRP A 38 8.73 -3.24 1.03
C TRP A 38 9.98 -2.65 1.73
N TRP A 39 11.16 -3.02 1.25
CA TRP A 39 12.43 -2.49 1.77
C TRP A 39 12.56 -0.97 1.55
N LEU A 40 12.00 -0.44 0.45
CA LEU A 40 12.00 0.99 0.14
C LEU A 40 11.09 1.76 1.09
N THR A 41 9.92 1.20 1.44
CA THR A 41 9.00 1.82 2.42
C THR A 41 9.64 1.90 3.80
N ILE A 42 10.35 0.84 4.23
CA ILE A 42 11.09 0.84 5.49
C ILE A 42 12.26 1.84 5.45
N LEU A 43 13.00 1.90 4.35
CA LEU A 43 14.10 2.85 4.19
C LEU A 43 13.60 4.30 4.29
N LEU A 44 12.52 4.65 3.60
CA LEU A 44 11.91 5.98 3.68
C LEU A 44 11.40 6.30 5.08
N ALA A 45 10.75 5.35 5.76
CA ALA A 45 10.31 5.51 7.13
C ALA A 45 11.50 5.77 8.07
N ALA A 46 12.60 5.05 7.91
CA ALA A 46 13.83 5.25 8.71
C ALA A 46 14.46 6.62 8.46
N ILE A 47 14.56 7.06 7.21
CA ILE A 47 15.15 8.36 6.85
C ILE A 47 14.31 9.50 7.44
N VAL A 48 12.99 9.50 7.22
CA VAL A 48 12.11 10.56 7.72
C VAL A 48 12.08 10.57 9.25
N SER A 49 12.08 9.37 9.89
CA SER A 49 12.16 9.25 11.35
C SER A 49 13.47 9.81 11.91
N ALA A 50 14.60 9.53 11.25
CA ALA A 50 15.90 10.08 11.64
C ALA A 50 15.95 11.62 11.49
N CYS A 51 15.41 12.15 10.40
CA CYS A 51 15.30 13.60 10.21
C CYS A 51 14.40 14.24 11.27
N ALA A 52 13.28 13.63 11.63
CA ALA A 52 12.38 14.11 12.68
C ALA A 52 13.04 14.06 14.06
N LEU A 53 13.84 13.03 14.34
CA LEU A 53 14.63 12.92 15.56
C LEU A 53 15.66 14.05 15.65
N LEU A 54 16.45 14.25 14.59
CA LEU A 54 17.47 15.31 14.53
C LEU A 54 16.84 16.69 14.69
N TYR A 55 15.71 16.92 14.02
CA TYR A 55 14.94 18.15 14.20
C TYR A 55 14.49 18.35 15.66
N SER A 56 13.95 17.28 16.28
CA SER A 56 13.49 17.31 17.67
C SER A 56 14.63 17.59 18.65
N ILE A 57 15.82 17.01 18.42
CA ILE A 57 17.00 17.26 19.26
C ILE A 57 17.45 18.74 19.11
N LYS A 58 17.53 19.23 17.87
CA LYS A 58 17.98 20.61 17.61
C LYS A 58 16.98 21.66 18.10
N SER A 59 15.68 21.35 18.04
CA SER A 59 14.61 22.25 18.46
C SER A 59 14.33 22.22 19.95
N TYR A 60 14.86 21.22 20.68
CA TYR A 60 14.64 21.11 22.10
C TYR A 60 15.43 22.19 22.87
N GLN A 61 14.71 23.04 23.62
CA GLN A 61 15.28 23.99 24.54
C GLN A 61 14.91 23.56 25.96
N PRO A 62 15.89 23.22 26.78
CA PRO A 62 15.64 22.89 28.19
C PRO A 62 15.07 24.12 28.89
N MET A 63 14.02 23.94 29.66
CA MET A 63 13.42 24.96 30.50
C MET A 63 13.46 24.46 31.95
N TYR A 64 13.94 25.31 32.84
CA TYR A 64 14.05 25.02 34.28
C TYR A 64 12.96 25.80 35.01
N LYS A 65 12.34 25.16 35.99
CA LYS A 65 11.27 25.74 36.78
C LYS A 65 11.67 25.68 38.26
N ALA A 66 11.79 26.82 38.89
CA ALA A 66 11.85 26.95 40.33
C ALA A 66 10.48 27.31 40.86
N GLU A 67 10.04 26.72 41.96
CA GLU A 67 8.72 27.00 42.54
C GLU A 67 8.76 26.96 44.07
N THR A 68 7.83 27.70 44.66
CA THR A 68 7.57 27.73 46.07
C THR A 68 6.09 27.95 46.33
N THR A 69 5.59 27.43 47.47
CA THR A 69 4.20 27.52 47.85
C THR A 69 4.05 28.28 49.15
N PHE A 70 3.13 29.21 49.18
CA PHE A 70 2.78 30.03 50.34
C PHE A 70 1.36 29.80 50.77
N THR A 71 1.08 30.00 52.09
CA THR A 71 -0.25 30.30 52.59
C THR A 71 -0.38 31.80 52.77
N VAL A 72 -1.57 32.31 52.50
CA VAL A 72 -1.90 33.70 52.69
C VAL A 72 -2.82 33.83 53.90
N GLU A 73 -2.39 34.65 54.83
CA GLU A 73 -3.20 35.03 56.02
C GLU A 73 -3.54 36.50 55.89
N THR A 74 -4.81 36.84 56.14
CA THR A 74 -5.31 38.21 56.15
C THR A 74 -5.54 38.71 57.58
N TYR A 75 -5.22 39.97 57.85
CA TYR A 75 -5.48 40.56 59.12
C TYR A 75 -6.98 40.82 59.30
N SER A 76 -7.56 40.27 60.37
CA SER A 76 -8.97 40.50 60.73
C SER A 76 -9.06 41.49 61.91
N PRO A 77 -9.56 42.69 61.73
CA PRO A 77 -9.66 43.67 62.79
C PRO A 77 -10.66 43.23 63.89
N THR A 78 -11.58 42.34 63.62
CA THR A 78 -12.61 41.88 64.53
C THR A 78 -12.10 40.84 65.55
N GLN A 79 -11.02 40.17 65.25
CA GLN A 79 -10.43 39.12 66.12
C GLN A 79 -9.02 39.50 66.67
N SER A 80 -8.59 40.73 66.47
CA SER A 80 -7.27 41.23 66.92
C SER A 80 -6.08 40.35 66.59
N GLY A 81 -6.12 39.69 65.40
CA GLY A 81 -5.03 38.82 64.97
C GLY A 81 -5.16 38.31 63.52
N TYR A 82 -4.14 37.59 63.06
CA TYR A 82 -4.20 36.91 61.77
C TYR A 82 -4.98 35.63 61.93
N THR A 83 -5.92 35.39 60.94
CA THR A 83 -6.77 34.20 60.98
C THR A 83 -6.64 33.38 59.74
N PHE A 84 -6.63 32.05 59.93
CA PHE A 84 -6.66 31.07 58.87
C PHE A 84 -8.07 30.81 58.29
N PHE A 85 -9.07 31.62 58.68
CA PHE A 85 -10.41 31.38 58.21
C PHE A 85 -10.49 31.66 56.68
N TYR A 86 -10.67 30.59 55.99
CA TYR A 86 -10.86 30.55 54.58
C TYR A 86 -12.25 31.07 54.19
N ASP A 87 -12.32 32.22 53.50
CA ASP A 87 -13.53 32.67 52.83
C ASP A 87 -13.37 32.54 51.31
N ASN A 88 -14.34 31.84 50.66
CA ASN A 88 -14.33 31.62 49.21
C ASN A 88 -14.20 32.94 48.43
N ARG A 89 -14.67 34.06 48.94
CA ARG A 89 -14.54 35.36 48.30
C ARG A 89 -13.07 35.85 48.32
N THR A 90 -12.40 35.69 49.42
CA THR A 90 -11.01 36.10 49.58
C THR A 90 -10.11 35.27 48.68
N ALA A 91 -10.32 33.95 48.56
CA ALA A 91 -9.60 33.10 47.64
C ALA A 91 -9.84 33.46 46.18
N ALA A 92 -11.06 33.76 45.79
CA ALA A 92 -11.39 34.21 44.46
C ALA A 92 -10.73 35.56 44.10
N GLN A 93 -10.69 36.49 45.03
CA GLN A 93 -10.01 37.76 44.88
C GLN A 93 -8.49 37.57 44.75
N MET A 94 -7.91 36.70 45.55
CA MET A 94 -6.48 36.35 45.46
C MET A 94 -6.17 35.73 44.11
N ALA A 95 -6.98 34.75 43.62
CA ALA A 95 -6.79 34.13 42.31
C ALA A 95 -6.75 35.15 41.15
N LEU A 96 -7.46 36.24 41.30
CA LEU A 96 -7.47 37.32 40.30
C LEU A 96 -6.32 38.33 40.47
N THR A 97 -5.94 38.61 41.72
CA THR A 97 -5.02 39.72 42.03
C THR A 97 -3.56 39.27 41.99
N PHE A 98 -3.23 38.06 42.43
CA PHE A 98 -1.83 37.62 42.51
C PHE A 98 -1.13 37.50 41.11
N PRO A 99 -1.72 36.98 40.05
CA PRO A 99 -1.09 37.03 38.73
C PRO A 99 -0.82 38.46 38.27
N TYR A 100 -1.76 39.40 38.51
CA TYR A 100 -1.56 40.81 38.13
C TYR A 100 -0.41 41.51 38.86
N LEU A 101 -0.19 41.14 40.13
CA LEU A 101 0.92 41.68 40.86
C LEU A 101 2.29 41.26 40.34
N LEU A 102 2.37 40.03 39.81
CA LEU A 102 3.60 39.51 39.21
C LEU A 102 3.96 40.22 37.92
N ASP A 103 2.94 40.61 37.15
CA ASP A 103 3.11 41.33 35.88
C ASP A 103 3.22 42.85 36.09
N SER A 104 3.18 43.31 37.38
CA SER A 104 3.27 44.73 37.65
C SER A 104 4.71 45.27 37.45
N ASP A 105 4.84 46.36 36.73
CA ASP A 105 6.14 47.03 36.53
C ASP A 105 6.85 47.32 37.82
N LEU A 106 6.10 47.67 38.88
CA LEU A 106 6.66 47.98 40.21
C LEU A 106 7.42 46.80 40.81
N LEU A 107 6.86 45.58 40.71
CA LEU A 107 7.54 44.38 41.25
C LEU A 107 8.70 43.98 40.35
N LEU A 108 8.49 44.00 39.03
CA LEU A 108 9.54 43.59 38.08
C LEU A 108 10.73 44.53 38.11
N GLU A 109 10.52 45.84 38.26
CA GLU A 109 11.64 46.81 38.42
C GLU A 109 12.43 46.60 39.71
N ARG A 110 11.75 46.30 40.81
CA ARG A 110 12.45 45.98 42.08
C ARG A 110 13.28 44.72 41.97
N VAL A 111 12.74 43.68 41.34
CA VAL A 111 13.44 42.42 41.12
C VAL A 111 14.66 42.63 40.19
N LYS A 112 14.50 43.41 39.12
CA LYS A 112 15.61 43.77 38.23
C LYS A 112 16.70 44.56 38.95
N ALA A 113 16.29 45.54 39.76
CA ALA A 113 17.23 46.33 40.54
C ALA A 113 17.99 45.53 41.57
N GLU A 114 17.37 44.56 42.23
CA GLU A 114 18.02 43.67 43.19
C GLU A 114 19.01 42.73 42.52
N LEU A 115 18.65 42.16 41.34
CA LEU A 115 19.52 41.27 40.57
C LEU A 115 20.59 42.03 39.76
N GLY A 116 20.46 43.33 39.62
CA GLY A 116 21.40 44.14 38.85
C GLY A 116 21.33 43.89 37.34
N VAL A 117 20.17 43.50 36.84
CA VAL A 117 19.94 43.14 35.42
C VAL A 117 18.96 44.09 34.77
N GLU A 118 19.15 44.37 33.50
CA GLU A 118 18.24 45.21 32.72
C GLU A 118 17.03 44.38 32.28
N TYR A 119 17.22 43.08 32.00
CA TYR A 119 16.17 42.17 31.55
C TYR A 119 16.15 40.90 32.38
N LEU A 120 14.95 40.42 32.75
CA LEU A 120 14.79 39.17 33.44
C LEU A 120 14.87 37.99 32.42
N ASN A 121 15.85 37.10 32.63
CA ASN A 121 16.00 35.87 31.85
C ASN A 121 15.10 34.78 32.41
N GLY A 122 13.83 35.06 32.64
CA GLY A 122 12.84 34.14 33.16
C GLY A 122 11.48 34.75 33.23
N THR A 123 10.46 33.92 33.18
CA THR A 123 9.05 34.31 33.22
C THR A 123 8.46 33.89 34.57
N PRO A 124 8.08 34.84 35.44
CA PRO A 124 7.38 34.53 36.67
C PRO A 124 5.91 34.12 36.33
N SER A 125 5.35 33.26 37.15
CA SER A 125 3.96 32.86 37.06
C SER A 125 3.42 32.51 38.44
N ALA A 126 2.19 32.89 38.71
CA ALA A 126 1.50 32.54 39.93
C ALA A 126 0.30 31.66 39.67
N LYS A 127 0.10 30.69 40.51
CA LYS A 127 -1.06 29.82 40.47
C LYS A 127 -1.69 29.71 41.85
N VAL A 128 -2.94 30.08 41.96
CA VAL A 128 -3.74 29.88 43.16
C VAL A 128 -4.44 28.53 43.03
N ILE A 129 -4.40 27.71 44.07
CA ILE A 129 -5.10 26.45 44.11
C ILE A 129 -6.57 26.73 44.46
N GLU A 130 -7.48 26.37 43.55
CA GLU A 130 -8.92 26.61 43.75
C GLU A 130 -9.40 26.05 45.08
N ASN A 131 -10.26 26.84 45.77
CA ASN A 131 -10.81 26.51 47.06
C ASN A 131 -9.75 26.28 48.17
N SER A 132 -8.62 26.94 48.09
CA SER A 132 -7.57 26.92 49.12
C SER A 132 -6.98 28.30 49.29
N ASN A 133 -6.25 28.49 50.40
CA ASN A 133 -5.43 29.69 50.64
C ASN A 133 -3.96 29.48 50.21
N LEU A 134 -3.75 28.46 49.34
CA LEU A 134 -2.43 28.12 48.82
C LEU A 134 -2.18 28.86 47.54
N PHE A 135 -0.99 29.41 47.47
CA PHE A 135 -0.51 30.17 46.35
C PHE A 135 0.89 29.65 45.94
N THR A 136 1.03 29.20 44.74
CA THR A 136 2.29 28.73 44.18
C THR A 136 2.89 29.80 43.27
N LEU A 137 4.09 30.28 43.63
CA LEU A 137 4.90 31.16 42.82
C LEU A 137 5.96 30.31 42.09
N SER A 138 6.06 30.49 40.80
CA SER A 138 7.02 29.75 39.96
C SER A 138 7.71 30.67 38.99
N VAL A 139 8.94 30.37 38.66
CA VAL A 139 9.73 31.05 37.61
C VAL A 139 10.26 30.01 36.66
N THR A 140 10.05 30.24 35.36
CA THR A 140 10.59 29.41 34.29
C THR A 140 11.68 30.18 33.54
N SER A 141 12.84 29.53 33.33
CA SER A 141 13.98 30.11 32.62
C SER A 141 14.71 29.04 31.82
N ARG A 142 15.53 29.47 30.86
CA ARG A 142 16.47 28.58 30.15
C ARG A 142 17.69 28.21 30.99
N GLU A 143 18.01 29.00 32.01
CA GLU A 143 19.11 28.82 32.89
C GLU A 143 18.59 28.49 34.30
N PRO A 144 19.07 27.37 34.92
CA PRO A 144 18.60 26.97 36.25
C PRO A 144 18.90 28.01 37.31
N GLN A 145 20.08 28.66 37.23
CA GLN A 145 20.48 29.69 38.16
C GLN A 145 19.57 30.92 38.06
N ALA A 146 19.28 31.37 36.86
CA ALA A 146 18.39 32.53 36.65
C ALA A 146 16.97 32.25 37.18
N ALA A 147 16.42 31.04 36.97
CA ALA A 147 15.11 30.68 37.53
C ALA A 147 15.09 30.76 39.06
N TYR A 148 16.14 30.27 39.69
CA TYR A 148 16.29 30.26 41.16
C TYR A 148 16.47 31.68 41.71
N ASP A 149 17.41 32.47 41.17
CA ASP A 149 17.72 33.80 41.61
C ASP A 149 16.53 34.78 41.47
N ILE A 150 15.83 34.71 40.33
CA ILE A 150 14.60 35.48 40.10
C ILE A 150 13.51 35.07 41.11
N LEU A 151 13.34 33.77 41.38
CA LEU A 151 12.36 33.31 42.37
C LEU A 151 12.70 33.84 43.76
N GLN A 152 13.98 33.80 44.20
CA GLN A 152 14.39 34.34 45.47
C GLN A 152 14.15 35.85 45.56
N ALA A 153 14.51 36.63 44.53
CA ALA A 153 14.26 38.04 44.50
C ALA A 153 12.73 38.38 44.54
N LEU A 154 11.92 37.57 43.86
CA LEU A 154 10.46 37.66 43.94
C LEU A 154 9.95 37.41 45.37
N ILE A 155 10.40 36.31 46.03
CA ILE A 155 9.99 35.97 47.40
C ILE A 155 10.28 37.12 48.34
N LYS A 156 11.41 37.80 48.17
CA LYS A 156 11.84 38.90 49.03
C LYS A 156 11.02 40.16 48.78
N ASN A 157 10.74 40.52 47.53
CA ASN A 157 10.08 41.79 47.20
C ASN A 157 8.54 41.69 47.11
N TYR A 158 8.01 40.50 46.86
CA TYR A 158 6.60 40.28 46.67
C TYR A 158 5.71 40.67 47.86
N PRO A 159 6.05 40.36 49.14
CA PRO A 159 5.24 40.74 50.30
C PRO A 159 5.02 42.22 50.42
N ALA A 160 6.06 43.01 50.17
CA ALA A 160 5.98 44.49 50.27
C ALA A 160 5.07 45.10 49.21
N VAL A 161 5.06 44.54 48.03
CA VAL A 161 4.15 44.99 46.93
C VAL A 161 2.72 44.50 47.18
N ALA A 162 2.56 43.29 47.66
CA ALA A 162 1.26 42.72 48.01
C ALA A 162 0.57 43.49 49.15
N GLU A 163 1.33 43.87 50.20
CA GLU A 163 0.79 44.68 51.31
C GLU A 163 0.30 46.06 50.84
N TYR A 164 0.98 46.65 49.85
CA TYR A 164 0.61 47.95 49.28
C TYR A 164 -0.73 47.89 48.48
N VAL A 165 -0.96 46.75 47.80
CA VAL A 165 -2.14 46.61 46.90
C VAL A 165 -3.34 45.96 47.61
N ILE A 166 -3.10 44.97 48.45
CA ILE A 166 -4.15 44.11 49.04
C ILE A 166 -4.42 44.52 50.50
N GLY A 167 -3.46 45.20 51.15
CA GLY A 167 -3.50 45.53 52.54
C GLY A 167 -2.63 44.57 53.39
N LYS A 168 -2.76 44.71 54.75
CA LYS A 168 -1.97 43.86 55.67
C LYS A 168 -2.21 42.39 55.46
N THR A 169 -1.31 41.75 54.76
CA THR A 169 -1.31 40.29 54.50
C THR A 169 0.00 39.72 54.97
N GLN A 170 -0.02 38.51 55.52
CA GLN A 170 1.15 37.75 55.89
C GLN A 170 1.24 36.52 54.98
N LEU A 171 2.41 36.32 54.37
CA LEU A 171 2.71 35.17 53.53
C LEU A 171 3.59 34.21 54.31
N ASN A 172 3.07 33.04 54.61
CA ASN A 172 3.84 31.98 55.25
C ASN A 172 4.28 30.96 54.22
N MET A 173 5.59 30.76 54.12
CA MET A 173 6.17 29.82 53.19
C MET A 173 5.96 28.39 53.71
N ILE A 174 5.40 27.53 52.85
CA ILE A 174 5.19 26.10 53.14
C ILE A 174 6.40 25.32 52.60
N ASP A 175 6.71 25.55 51.33
CA ASP A 175 7.81 24.85 50.66
C ASP A 175 8.93 25.85 50.37
N TYR A 176 10.16 25.49 50.72
CA TYR A 176 11.33 26.26 50.37
C TYR A 176 11.71 26.06 48.90
N PRO A 177 12.17 27.12 48.21
CA PRO A 177 12.55 26.99 46.81
C PRO A 177 13.74 26.06 46.65
N GLU A 178 13.58 25.02 45.85
CA GLU A 178 14.66 24.13 45.49
C GLU A 178 15.35 24.57 44.20
N PHE A 179 16.66 24.34 44.10
CA PHE A 179 17.42 24.60 42.91
C PHE A 179 17.02 23.63 41.80
N PRO A 180 16.53 24.10 40.62
CA PRO A 180 16.03 23.21 39.55
C PRO A 180 17.22 22.57 38.83
N SER A 181 17.63 21.39 39.27
CA SER A 181 18.73 20.63 38.66
C SER A 181 18.36 19.94 37.36
N MET A 182 17.07 19.70 37.10
CA MET A 182 16.59 19.03 35.91
C MET A 182 15.60 19.90 35.14
N PRO A 183 15.59 19.83 33.77
CA PRO A 183 14.59 20.53 33.00
C PRO A 183 13.17 20.03 33.33
N TYR A 184 12.24 20.95 33.50
CA TYR A 184 10.85 20.60 33.79
C TYR A 184 10.07 20.14 32.55
N ASN A 185 10.50 20.61 31.37
CA ASN A 185 9.88 20.24 30.12
C ASN A 185 10.36 18.89 29.63
N SER A 186 9.45 17.95 29.45
CA SER A 186 9.80 16.61 28.94
C SER A 186 10.27 16.66 27.50
N THR A 187 11.30 15.89 27.19
CA THR A 187 11.74 15.68 25.81
C THR A 187 10.67 14.94 25.02
N GLN A 188 10.21 15.51 23.92
CA GLN A 188 9.18 14.89 23.09
C GLN A 188 9.79 14.08 21.92
N HIS A 189 11.06 13.68 22.02
CA HIS A 189 11.77 12.96 20.95
C HIS A 189 11.02 11.73 20.48
N ARG A 190 10.44 10.94 21.39
CA ARG A 190 9.67 9.73 21.04
C ARG A 190 8.44 10.05 20.18
N LYS A 191 7.74 11.14 20.49
CA LYS A 191 6.55 11.55 19.72
C LYS A 191 6.92 11.99 18.31
N TYR A 192 7.95 12.82 18.15
CA TYR A 192 8.41 13.28 16.84
C TYR A 192 8.98 12.14 16.00
N THR A 193 9.75 11.22 16.62
CA THR A 193 10.27 10.04 15.94
C THR A 193 9.16 9.12 15.46
N ALA A 194 8.14 8.85 16.28
CA ALA A 194 6.98 8.04 15.91
C ALA A 194 6.17 8.70 14.78
N LEU A 195 5.94 10.02 14.86
CA LEU A 195 5.26 10.78 13.81
C LEU A 195 6.05 10.75 12.50
N GLY A 196 7.38 10.93 12.56
CA GLY A 196 8.26 10.84 11.40
C GLY A 196 8.23 9.46 10.76
N CYS A 197 8.21 8.40 11.56
CA CYS A 197 8.08 7.03 11.07
C CYS A 197 6.75 6.81 10.33
N LEU A 198 5.65 7.29 10.90
CA LEU A 198 4.31 7.20 10.27
C LEU A 198 4.26 7.97 8.94
N CYS A 199 4.75 9.21 8.93
CA CYS A 199 4.79 10.03 7.71
C CYS A 199 5.68 9.39 6.63
N GLY A 200 6.84 8.88 6.99
CA GLY A 200 7.75 8.20 6.07
C GLY A 200 7.16 6.91 5.49
N PHE A 201 6.43 6.15 6.30
CA PHE A 201 5.71 4.95 5.85
C PHE A 201 4.59 5.32 4.86
N LEU A 202 3.78 6.33 5.15
CA LEU A 202 2.73 6.80 4.23
C LEU A 202 3.32 7.28 2.90
N LEU A 203 4.42 8.01 2.94
CA LEU A 203 5.12 8.46 1.73
C LEU A 203 5.64 7.27 0.92
N GLY A 204 6.18 6.25 1.57
CA GLY A 204 6.58 4.98 0.94
C GLY A 204 5.40 4.26 0.28
N MET A 205 4.22 4.25 0.92
CA MET A 205 3.00 3.67 0.34
C MET A 205 2.55 4.41 -0.91
N VAL A 206 2.65 5.75 -0.94
CA VAL A 206 2.35 6.55 -2.14
C VAL A 206 3.29 6.18 -3.29
N VAL A 207 4.59 6.02 -3.03
CA VAL A 207 5.56 5.59 -4.06
C VAL A 207 5.21 4.21 -4.60
N VAL A 208 4.84 3.25 -3.73
CA VAL A 208 4.39 1.90 -4.15
C VAL A 208 3.14 1.98 -4.99
N LEU A 209 2.18 2.84 -4.64
CA LEU A 209 0.93 3.04 -5.38
C LEU A 209 1.22 3.59 -6.79
N VAL A 210 2.05 4.63 -6.89
CA VAL A 210 2.46 5.20 -8.19
C VAL A 210 3.15 4.13 -9.06
N TYR A 211 4.06 3.35 -8.46
CA TYR A 211 4.71 2.25 -9.16
C TYR A 211 3.72 1.18 -9.64
N ALA A 212 2.70 0.85 -8.85
CA ALA A 212 1.65 -0.11 -9.23
C ALA A 212 0.81 0.41 -10.40
N LEU A 213 0.45 1.70 -10.40
CA LEU A 213 -0.31 2.34 -11.48
C LEU A 213 0.49 2.46 -12.79
N MET A 214 1.80 2.70 -12.70
CA MET A 214 2.67 2.79 -13.87
C MET A 214 2.95 1.44 -14.54
N ARG A 215 2.51 0.34 -13.94
CA ARG A 215 2.68 -1.01 -14.46
C ARG A 215 1.63 -1.32 -15.53
N ASN A 216 1.88 -0.89 -16.77
CA ASN A 216 0.98 -1.12 -17.90
C ASN A 216 1.38 -2.41 -18.64
N THR A 217 0.97 -3.58 -18.10
CA THR A 217 1.25 -4.92 -18.65
C THR A 217 -0.04 -5.71 -18.82
N VAL A 218 -0.04 -6.71 -19.71
CA VAL A 218 -1.17 -7.63 -19.90
C VAL A 218 -1.21 -8.65 -18.77
N ARG A 219 -2.37 -8.84 -18.12
CA ARG A 219 -2.54 -9.69 -16.94
C ARG A 219 -3.63 -10.74 -17.06
N LYS A 220 -4.71 -10.40 -17.75
CA LYS A 220 -5.86 -11.25 -17.95
C LYS A 220 -6.15 -11.39 -19.44
N GLU A 221 -6.93 -12.40 -19.79
CA GLU A 221 -7.45 -12.58 -21.16
C GLU A 221 -8.27 -11.38 -21.63
N THR A 222 -9.03 -10.76 -20.71
CA THR A 222 -9.81 -9.55 -20.97
C THR A 222 -8.93 -8.35 -21.38
N ASP A 223 -7.72 -8.23 -20.84
CA ASP A 223 -6.79 -7.16 -21.25
C ASP A 223 -6.39 -7.27 -22.73
N ILE A 224 -6.30 -8.50 -23.26
CA ILE A 224 -6.00 -8.74 -24.68
C ILE A 224 -7.15 -8.28 -25.54
N ILE A 225 -8.38 -8.57 -25.12
CA ILE A 225 -9.59 -8.21 -25.89
C ILE A 225 -9.83 -6.71 -25.83
N GLU A 226 -9.80 -6.12 -24.63
CA GLU A 226 -10.16 -4.72 -24.41
C GLU A 226 -9.05 -3.75 -24.83
N LYS A 227 -7.78 -4.03 -24.47
CA LYS A 227 -6.66 -3.10 -24.70
C LYS A 227 -5.92 -3.34 -26.00
N LEU A 228 -5.87 -4.58 -26.49
CA LEU A 228 -5.20 -4.93 -27.75
C LEU A 228 -6.16 -5.17 -28.91
N GLN A 229 -7.48 -5.16 -28.64
CA GLN A 229 -8.52 -5.43 -29.63
C GLN A 229 -8.25 -6.70 -30.45
N SER A 230 -7.68 -7.71 -29.79
CA SER A 230 -7.30 -8.98 -30.39
C SER A 230 -7.96 -10.16 -29.69
N ASN A 231 -8.19 -11.24 -30.42
CA ASN A 231 -8.78 -12.45 -29.84
C ASN A 231 -7.79 -13.16 -28.93
N CYS A 232 -8.20 -13.56 -27.73
CA CYS A 232 -7.44 -14.47 -26.90
C CYS A 232 -7.82 -15.92 -27.24
N LEU A 233 -6.91 -16.67 -27.87
CA LEU A 233 -7.16 -18.05 -28.27
C LEU A 233 -6.97 -19.06 -27.12
N GLY A 234 -6.32 -18.64 -26.05
CA GLY A 234 -6.16 -19.47 -24.87
C GLY A 234 -5.17 -18.90 -23.86
N SER A 235 -5.22 -19.45 -22.67
CA SER A 235 -4.28 -19.13 -21.59
C SER A 235 -3.56 -20.38 -21.09
N ILE A 236 -2.24 -20.27 -20.94
CA ILE A 236 -1.36 -21.36 -20.55
C ILE A 236 -0.87 -21.13 -19.12
N PRO A 237 -1.16 -22.04 -18.19
CA PRO A 237 -0.79 -21.88 -16.79
C PRO A 237 0.71 -21.94 -16.57
N LEU A 238 1.19 -21.18 -15.56
CA LEU A 238 2.57 -21.24 -15.11
C LEU A 238 2.81 -22.58 -14.42
N VAL A 239 3.76 -23.36 -14.95
CA VAL A 239 4.22 -24.58 -14.31
C VAL A 239 5.44 -24.26 -13.46
N VAL A 240 5.31 -24.42 -12.15
CA VAL A 240 6.41 -24.23 -11.20
C VAL A 240 7.00 -25.62 -10.87
N PRO A 241 8.32 -25.81 -11.04
CA PRO A 241 8.96 -27.05 -10.65
C PRO A 241 8.79 -27.35 -9.15
N LYS A 242 8.35 -28.54 -8.80
CA LYS A 242 8.29 -28.98 -7.40
C LYS A 242 9.63 -29.55 -6.96
N GLY A 243 10.12 -29.12 -5.79
CA GLY A 243 11.38 -29.59 -5.18
C GLY A 243 12.64 -28.92 -5.75
N ASN A 244 13.82 -29.54 -5.56
CA ASN A 244 15.15 -28.96 -5.88
C ASN A 244 15.49 -28.90 -7.39
N ARG A 245 14.53 -29.10 -8.27
CA ARG A 245 14.76 -29.10 -9.73
C ARG A 245 14.69 -27.69 -10.28
N LYS A 246 15.74 -27.26 -10.93
CA LYS A 246 15.83 -25.92 -11.58
C LYS A 246 15.04 -25.83 -12.89
N THR A 247 14.83 -26.93 -13.60
CA THR A 247 14.16 -26.96 -14.91
C THR A 247 13.23 -28.16 -15.05
N ILE A 248 12.09 -27.96 -15.70
CA ILE A 248 11.17 -29.03 -16.14
C ILE A 248 11.01 -28.87 -17.64
N ASP A 249 11.04 -29.99 -18.37
CA ASP A 249 10.62 -30.00 -19.76
C ASP A 249 9.11 -29.77 -19.85
N LEU A 250 8.72 -28.62 -20.43
CA LEU A 250 7.34 -28.18 -20.58
C LEU A 250 6.74 -28.80 -21.86
N SER A 251 6.55 -30.14 -21.86
CA SER A 251 5.91 -30.87 -22.95
C SER A 251 4.57 -31.47 -22.49
N ILE A 252 3.58 -31.49 -23.37
CA ILE A 252 2.25 -32.13 -23.13
C ILE A 252 2.42 -33.63 -22.90
N HIS A 253 3.48 -34.25 -23.44
CA HIS A 253 3.79 -35.70 -23.23
C HIS A 253 4.47 -35.97 -21.90
N ASN A 254 4.97 -34.93 -21.21
CA ASN A 254 5.62 -35.12 -19.92
C ASN A 254 4.61 -35.43 -18.83
N SER A 255 4.75 -36.57 -18.17
CA SER A 255 3.87 -36.99 -17.06
C SER A 255 3.95 -36.11 -15.81
N LYS A 256 5.05 -35.36 -15.64
CA LYS A 256 5.27 -34.44 -14.50
C LYS A 256 4.56 -33.10 -14.64
N VAL A 257 4.05 -32.80 -15.83
CA VAL A 257 3.28 -31.58 -16.11
C VAL A 257 1.81 -31.85 -15.84
N GLY A 258 1.15 -30.93 -15.10
CA GLY A 258 -0.24 -31.09 -14.67
C GLY A 258 -1.25 -31.09 -15.83
N THR A 259 -2.38 -31.76 -15.61
CA THR A 259 -3.50 -31.83 -16.56
C THR A 259 -3.95 -30.45 -17.10
N PRO A 260 -4.05 -29.38 -16.27
CA PRO A 260 -4.46 -28.07 -16.77
C PRO A 260 -3.57 -27.52 -17.88
N PHE A 261 -2.26 -27.76 -17.82
CA PHE A 261 -1.33 -27.35 -18.88
C PHE A 261 -1.59 -28.10 -20.18
N LYS A 262 -1.81 -29.41 -20.12
CA LYS A 262 -2.09 -30.26 -21.29
C LYS A 262 -3.40 -29.88 -21.94
N GLU A 263 -4.46 -29.71 -21.16
CA GLU A 263 -5.77 -29.30 -21.64
C GLU A 263 -5.76 -27.90 -22.27
N SER A 264 -4.96 -26.97 -21.74
CA SER A 264 -4.83 -25.63 -22.35
C SER A 264 -4.27 -25.68 -23.76
N PHE A 265 -3.30 -26.58 -24.05
CA PHE A 265 -2.76 -26.75 -25.39
C PHE A 265 -3.73 -27.50 -26.33
N ARG A 266 -4.49 -28.48 -25.83
CA ARG A 266 -5.55 -29.13 -26.61
C ARG A 266 -6.64 -28.13 -27.03
N GLY A 267 -7.06 -27.27 -26.08
CA GLY A 267 -7.98 -26.19 -26.36
C GLY A 267 -7.43 -25.18 -27.36
N LEU A 268 -6.16 -24.77 -27.19
CA LEU A 268 -5.47 -23.86 -28.09
C LEU A 268 -5.40 -24.44 -29.52
N ALA A 269 -5.09 -25.73 -29.66
CA ALA A 269 -5.03 -26.39 -30.98
C ALA A 269 -6.36 -26.37 -31.69
N LEU A 270 -7.49 -26.62 -30.98
CA LEU A 270 -8.83 -26.55 -31.54
C LEU A 270 -9.17 -25.13 -32.02
N GLN A 271 -8.86 -24.09 -31.21
CA GLN A 271 -9.11 -22.70 -31.58
C GLN A 271 -8.24 -22.26 -32.76
N THR A 272 -6.95 -22.62 -32.73
CA THR A 272 -6.02 -22.31 -33.80
C THR A 272 -6.47 -22.95 -35.11
N ALA A 273 -6.83 -24.25 -35.12
CA ALA A 273 -7.31 -24.94 -36.31
C ALA A 273 -8.57 -24.29 -36.88
N ARG A 274 -9.49 -23.82 -36.02
CA ARG A 274 -10.70 -23.07 -36.41
C ARG A 274 -10.37 -21.73 -37.03
N MET A 275 -9.40 -20.99 -36.48
CA MET A 275 -9.04 -19.63 -36.94
C MET A 275 -8.13 -19.67 -38.20
N MET A 276 -7.44 -20.77 -38.42
CA MET A 276 -6.62 -20.97 -39.63
C MET A 276 -7.44 -21.09 -40.91
N GLU A 277 -8.67 -21.60 -40.85
CA GLU A 277 -9.53 -21.80 -42.04
C GLU A 277 -8.77 -22.56 -43.15
N ASN A 278 -8.53 -21.88 -44.30
CA ASN A 278 -7.76 -22.41 -45.44
C ASN A 278 -6.25 -22.08 -45.41
N ARG A 279 -5.75 -21.46 -44.31
CA ARG A 279 -4.36 -21.07 -44.12
C ARG A 279 -3.54 -22.26 -43.64
N ARG A 280 -2.30 -22.33 -44.08
CA ARG A 280 -1.43 -23.48 -43.73
C ARG A 280 -0.19 -23.08 -42.93
N ILE A 281 0.32 -21.86 -43.13
CA ILE A 281 1.56 -21.39 -42.48
C ILE A 281 1.23 -20.48 -41.34
N LEU A 282 1.57 -20.92 -40.13
CA LEU A 282 1.38 -20.16 -38.91
C LEU A 282 2.71 -19.71 -38.34
N LEU A 283 2.93 -18.40 -38.31
CA LEU A 283 4.05 -17.79 -37.61
C LEU A 283 3.71 -17.60 -36.12
N ILE A 284 4.57 -18.06 -35.23
CA ILE A 284 4.41 -17.88 -33.79
C ILE A 284 5.52 -16.97 -33.30
N THR A 285 5.17 -15.81 -32.75
CA THR A 285 6.13 -14.79 -32.29
C THR A 285 5.64 -14.12 -31.00
N ALA A 286 6.47 -13.25 -30.41
CA ALA A 286 6.19 -12.51 -29.18
C ALA A 286 6.84 -11.12 -29.20
N THR A 287 6.55 -10.26 -28.24
CA THR A 287 7.20 -8.94 -28.10
C THR A 287 8.68 -9.09 -27.71
N MET A 288 8.93 -9.89 -26.69
CA MET A 288 10.25 -10.05 -26.06
C MET A 288 10.65 -11.53 -26.01
N PRO A 289 11.97 -11.83 -25.91
CA PRO A 289 12.43 -13.18 -25.57
C PRO A 289 11.81 -13.67 -24.25
N GLU A 290 11.72 -14.97 -24.06
CA GLU A 290 11.18 -15.62 -22.85
C GLU A 290 9.67 -15.48 -22.63
N GLU A 291 8.90 -15.04 -23.60
CA GLU A 291 7.43 -15.04 -23.51
C GLU A 291 6.79 -16.41 -23.82
N GLY A 292 7.62 -17.40 -24.10
CA GLY A 292 7.18 -18.80 -24.27
C GLY A 292 6.88 -19.22 -25.70
N THR A 293 7.31 -18.46 -26.72
CA THR A 293 7.08 -18.72 -28.16
C THR A 293 7.42 -20.15 -28.55
N SER A 294 8.67 -20.61 -28.27
CA SER A 294 9.10 -21.97 -28.59
C SER A 294 8.34 -23.06 -27.82
N THR A 295 7.93 -22.77 -26.58
CA THR A 295 7.11 -23.69 -25.80
C THR A 295 5.71 -23.82 -26.40
N VAL A 296 5.13 -22.68 -26.83
CA VAL A 296 3.84 -22.67 -27.51
C VAL A 296 3.93 -23.39 -28.85
N ALA A 297 4.94 -23.08 -29.66
CA ALA A 297 5.12 -23.66 -30.98
C ALA A 297 5.23 -25.21 -30.92
N ARG A 298 6.07 -25.72 -30.02
CA ARG A 298 6.26 -27.17 -29.85
C ARG A 298 4.99 -27.86 -29.36
N ASN A 299 4.41 -27.40 -28.25
CA ASN A 299 3.24 -28.05 -27.68
C ASN A 299 1.98 -27.90 -28.53
N LEU A 300 1.86 -26.79 -29.28
CA LEU A 300 0.77 -26.63 -30.26
C LEU A 300 0.91 -27.63 -31.41
N ALA A 301 2.14 -27.82 -31.92
CA ALA A 301 2.43 -28.84 -32.94
C ALA A 301 2.02 -30.22 -32.45
N ASP A 302 2.48 -30.59 -31.25
CA ASP A 302 2.16 -31.90 -30.64
C ASP A 302 0.64 -32.06 -30.45
N ALA A 303 -0.06 -31.03 -29.97
CA ALA A 303 -1.52 -31.08 -29.76
C ALA A 303 -2.30 -31.15 -31.08
N LEU A 304 -1.84 -30.53 -32.16
CA LEU A 304 -2.44 -30.66 -33.50
C LEU A 304 -2.22 -32.07 -34.07
N ILE A 305 -1.04 -32.66 -33.81
CA ILE A 305 -0.74 -34.04 -34.18
C ILE A 305 -1.65 -35.04 -33.42
N GLU A 306 -1.88 -34.82 -32.11
CA GLU A 306 -2.87 -35.60 -31.33
C GLU A 306 -4.29 -35.54 -31.95
N GLN A 307 -4.62 -34.42 -32.66
CA GLN A 307 -5.90 -34.28 -33.41
C GLN A 307 -5.87 -34.89 -34.81
N GLY A 308 -4.82 -35.62 -35.17
CA GLY A 308 -4.69 -36.30 -36.47
C GLY A 308 -4.24 -35.41 -37.61
N LYS A 309 -3.71 -34.21 -37.36
CA LYS A 309 -3.16 -33.32 -38.38
C LYS A 309 -1.69 -33.60 -38.64
N LYS A 310 -1.27 -33.49 -39.91
CA LYS A 310 0.13 -33.52 -40.28
C LYS A 310 0.76 -32.15 -40.05
N VAL A 311 1.70 -32.03 -39.11
CA VAL A 311 2.31 -30.74 -38.73
C VAL A 311 3.82 -30.81 -38.89
N VAL A 312 4.38 -29.77 -39.47
CA VAL A 312 5.82 -29.55 -39.53
C VAL A 312 6.16 -28.29 -38.73
N LEU A 313 7.07 -28.40 -37.77
CA LEU A 313 7.60 -27.29 -36.99
C LEU A 313 8.97 -26.85 -37.53
N LEU A 314 9.06 -25.61 -37.98
CA LEU A 314 10.29 -25.00 -38.48
C LEU A 314 10.84 -23.99 -37.46
N ASN A 315 12.17 -23.93 -37.33
CA ASN A 315 12.84 -22.93 -36.51
C ASN A 315 13.18 -21.68 -37.35
N GLY A 316 12.61 -20.55 -36.99
CA GLY A 316 12.77 -19.27 -37.68
C GLY A 316 14.17 -18.65 -37.66
N ASN A 317 15.15 -19.29 -37.03
CA ASN A 317 16.55 -18.82 -37.03
C ASN A 317 17.39 -19.40 -38.20
N THR A 318 16.82 -20.25 -39.04
CA THR A 318 17.50 -20.92 -40.15
C THR A 318 16.96 -20.43 -41.52
N ARG A 319 17.64 -20.80 -42.62
CA ARG A 319 17.13 -20.53 -43.96
C ARG A 319 15.86 -21.37 -44.24
N ILE A 320 14.73 -20.71 -44.17
CA ILE A 320 13.40 -21.37 -44.12
C ILE A 320 12.84 -21.63 -45.53
N SER A 321 13.19 -20.83 -46.54
CA SER A 321 12.48 -20.82 -47.84
C SER A 321 12.44 -22.20 -48.52
N GLU A 322 13.56 -22.95 -48.51
CA GLU A 322 13.59 -24.30 -49.10
C GLU A 322 12.81 -25.31 -48.28
N GLN A 323 12.98 -25.30 -46.94
CA GLN A 323 12.27 -26.18 -46.00
C GLN A 323 10.78 -25.93 -46.03
N LEU A 324 10.37 -24.65 -46.16
CA LEU A 324 8.97 -24.26 -46.22
C LEU A 324 8.29 -24.77 -47.50
N SER A 325 8.98 -24.72 -48.62
CA SER A 325 8.47 -25.22 -49.92
C SER A 325 8.23 -26.74 -49.90
N GLN A 326 9.08 -27.49 -49.19
CA GLN A 326 8.90 -28.93 -49.00
C GLN A 326 7.81 -29.22 -48.00
N ALA A 327 7.80 -28.56 -46.83
CA ALA A 327 6.83 -28.73 -45.77
C ALA A 327 5.40 -28.45 -46.24
N LYS A 328 5.17 -27.44 -47.11
CA LYS A 328 3.88 -27.13 -47.73
C LYS A 328 3.27 -28.30 -48.52
N LYS A 329 4.10 -29.18 -49.09
CA LYS A 329 3.61 -30.31 -49.87
C LYS A 329 3.19 -31.50 -49.02
N GLU A 330 3.79 -31.64 -47.84
CA GLU A 330 3.70 -32.85 -47.00
C GLU A 330 2.79 -32.65 -45.76
N ALA A 331 2.60 -31.39 -45.30
CA ALA A 331 1.91 -31.09 -44.06
C ALA A 331 0.57 -30.35 -44.29
N ASP A 332 -0.37 -30.58 -43.37
CA ASP A 332 -1.63 -29.79 -43.26
C ASP A 332 -1.34 -28.40 -42.71
N TYR A 333 -0.44 -28.34 -41.71
CA TYR A 333 0.00 -27.11 -41.09
C TYR A 333 1.51 -27.03 -40.98
N VAL A 334 2.08 -25.86 -41.25
CA VAL A 334 3.49 -25.54 -41.03
C VAL A 334 3.56 -24.47 -39.94
N LEU A 335 4.15 -24.78 -38.81
CA LEU A 335 4.37 -23.85 -37.71
C LEU A 335 5.78 -23.30 -37.81
N ILE A 336 5.95 -22.00 -37.69
CA ILE A 336 7.24 -21.32 -37.66
C ILE A 336 7.45 -20.74 -36.26
N ASP A 337 8.41 -21.28 -35.51
CA ASP A 337 8.86 -20.71 -34.24
C ASP A 337 9.80 -19.53 -34.55
N ALA A 338 9.24 -18.32 -34.50
CA ALA A 338 9.98 -17.10 -34.85
C ALA A 338 10.62 -16.42 -33.62
N PRO A 339 11.70 -15.68 -33.84
CA PRO A 339 12.26 -14.83 -32.78
C PRO A 339 11.27 -13.73 -32.35
N ALA A 340 11.57 -13.06 -31.24
CA ALA A 340 10.75 -11.96 -30.75
C ALA A 340 10.77 -10.75 -31.69
N CYS A 341 9.62 -10.07 -31.82
CA CYS A 341 9.44 -8.86 -32.65
C CYS A 341 10.31 -7.68 -32.24
N GLN A 342 10.89 -7.69 -31.04
CA GLN A 342 11.91 -6.71 -30.66
C GLN A 342 13.01 -6.58 -31.73
N THR A 343 13.24 -7.62 -32.51
CA THR A 343 14.14 -7.62 -33.65
C THR A 343 13.35 -7.84 -34.94
N LEU A 344 12.56 -6.84 -35.34
CA LEU A 344 11.67 -6.92 -36.50
C LEU A 344 12.40 -7.41 -37.78
N ALA A 345 13.66 -6.99 -38.01
CA ALA A 345 14.46 -7.43 -39.16
C ALA A 345 14.62 -8.96 -39.27
N LYS A 346 14.49 -9.71 -38.17
CA LYS A 346 14.51 -11.18 -38.20
C LYS A 346 13.14 -11.80 -38.40
N VAL A 347 12.08 -11.10 -38.00
CA VAL A 347 10.69 -11.58 -38.09
C VAL A 347 10.08 -11.24 -39.46
N ALA A 348 10.38 -10.09 -40.01
CA ALA A 348 9.83 -9.60 -41.26
C ALA A 348 9.92 -10.62 -42.44
N PRO A 349 11.08 -11.23 -42.74
CA PRO A 349 11.16 -12.20 -43.83
C PRO A 349 10.33 -13.47 -43.58
N LEU A 350 10.01 -13.77 -42.33
CA LEU A 350 9.18 -14.90 -41.94
C LEU A 350 7.70 -14.55 -42.03
N ALA A 351 7.36 -13.32 -41.63
CA ALA A 351 5.98 -12.80 -41.71
C ALA A 351 5.50 -12.69 -43.17
N GLU A 352 6.38 -12.29 -44.10
CA GLU A 352 6.09 -12.26 -45.56
C GLU A 352 5.71 -13.64 -46.12
N GLN A 353 6.21 -14.72 -45.52
CA GLN A 353 5.98 -16.09 -45.98
C GLN A 353 4.85 -16.78 -45.22
N ALA A 354 4.33 -16.17 -44.18
CA ALA A 354 3.27 -16.71 -43.32
C ALA A 354 1.87 -16.33 -43.82
N ASP A 355 0.91 -17.24 -43.64
CA ASP A 355 -0.50 -16.97 -43.93
C ASP A 355 -1.22 -16.37 -42.70
N ALA A 356 -0.73 -16.71 -41.50
CA ALA A 356 -1.30 -16.28 -40.25
C ALA A 356 -0.23 -16.09 -39.16
N ILE A 357 -0.54 -15.26 -38.19
CA ILE A 357 0.30 -14.97 -37.03
C ILE A 357 -0.44 -15.31 -35.74
N LEU A 358 0.19 -16.10 -34.85
CA LEU A 358 -0.21 -16.33 -33.48
C LEU A 358 0.78 -15.60 -32.58
N TYR A 359 0.25 -14.72 -31.73
CA TYR A 359 1.10 -13.89 -30.89
C TYR A 359 1.13 -14.37 -29.44
N THR A 360 2.31 -14.60 -28.88
CA THR A 360 2.45 -15.03 -27.49
C THR A 360 2.73 -13.84 -26.59
N ILE A 361 1.99 -13.73 -25.48
CA ILE A 361 2.12 -12.68 -24.49
C ILE A 361 2.30 -13.35 -23.15
N ARG A 362 3.38 -13.03 -22.43
CA ARG A 362 3.58 -13.53 -21.07
C ARG A 362 2.94 -12.61 -20.05
N GLN A 363 2.19 -13.21 -19.12
CA GLN A 363 1.54 -12.47 -18.04
C GLN A 363 2.53 -11.62 -17.25
N ASP A 364 2.22 -10.33 -17.03
CA ASP A 364 3.03 -9.37 -16.27
C ASP A 364 4.48 -9.17 -16.79
N TYR A 365 4.73 -9.36 -18.09
CA TYR A 365 6.08 -9.28 -18.64
C TYR A 365 6.27 -8.09 -19.58
N SER A 366 5.72 -8.13 -20.77
CA SER A 366 5.83 -7.04 -21.74
C SER A 366 4.90 -5.89 -21.46
N LYS A 367 5.37 -4.66 -21.67
CA LYS A 367 4.56 -3.46 -21.55
C LYS A 367 3.59 -3.33 -22.71
N LEU A 368 2.35 -2.94 -22.43
CA LEU A 368 1.31 -2.77 -23.44
C LEU A 368 1.70 -1.94 -24.66
N PRO A 369 2.34 -0.74 -24.52
CA PRO A 369 2.76 0.04 -25.69
C PRO A 369 3.75 -0.70 -26.59
N ARG A 370 4.64 -1.54 -26.04
CA ARG A 370 5.56 -2.34 -26.86
C ARG A 370 4.85 -3.41 -27.65
N ILE A 371 3.81 -4.04 -27.06
CA ILE A 371 2.97 -5.03 -27.75
C ILE A 371 2.24 -4.37 -28.91
N MET A 372 1.67 -3.18 -28.67
CA MET A 372 0.94 -2.42 -29.68
C MET A 372 1.86 -2.04 -30.85
N ASN A 373 3.05 -1.52 -30.58
CA ASN A 373 4.03 -1.21 -31.64
C ASN A 373 4.39 -2.46 -32.47
N CYS A 374 4.59 -3.61 -31.81
CA CYS A 374 4.84 -4.87 -32.55
C CYS A 374 3.63 -5.30 -33.38
N PHE A 375 2.40 -5.03 -32.96
CA PHE A 375 1.20 -5.32 -33.75
C PHE A 375 1.15 -4.42 -34.97
N GLU A 376 1.43 -3.13 -34.84
CA GLU A 376 1.52 -2.17 -35.94
C GLU A 376 2.59 -2.61 -36.95
N ASP A 377 3.76 -3.02 -36.47
CA ASP A 377 4.83 -3.53 -37.33
C ASP A 377 4.41 -4.80 -38.09
N LEU A 378 3.72 -5.73 -37.43
CA LEU A 378 3.23 -6.97 -38.05
C LEU A 378 2.06 -6.74 -39.00
N ASN A 379 1.24 -5.73 -38.79
CA ASN A 379 0.12 -5.39 -39.69
C ASN A 379 0.58 -4.86 -41.05
N GLN A 380 1.88 -4.57 -41.24
CA GLN A 380 2.45 -4.18 -42.53
C GLN A 380 2.57 -5.37 -43.50
N PHE A 381 2.49 -6.61 -42.99
CA PHE A 381 2.56 -7.84 -43.76
C PHE A 381 1.18 -8.38 -44.06
N ASP A 382 1.06 -9.20 -45.13
CA ASP A 382 -0.21 -9.83 -45.53
C ASP A 382 -0.67 -10.93 -44.57
N ALA A 383 0.19 -11.37 -43.65
CA ALA A 383 -0.11 -12.40 -42.68
C ALA A 383 -1.16 -11.92 -41.66
N LYS A 384 -2.28 -12.63 -41.56
CA LYS A 384 -3.38 -12.27 -40.65
C LYS A 384 -3.05 -12.61 -39.19
N LEU A 385 -3.08 -11.63 -38.29
CA LEU A 385 -3.05 -11.88 -36.86
C LEU A 385 -4.35 -12.59 -36.44
N ILE A 386 -4.27 -13.92 -36.17
CA ILE A 386 -5.43 -14.73 -35.80
C ILE A 386 -5.82 -14.58 -34.31
N GLY A 387 -4.87 -14.21 -33.49
CA GLY A 387 -5.09 -13.96 -32.09
C GLY A 387 -3.83 -14.09 -31.24
N CYS A 388 -4.04 -13.99 -29.93
CA CYS A 388 -3.01 -14.03 -28.91
C CYS A 388 -3.17 -15.24 -27.99
N VAL A 389 -2.04 -15.66 -27.38
CA VAL A 389 -1.99 -16.66 -26.33
C VAL A 389 -1.34 -16.05 -25.10
N LEU A 390 -2.04 -16.10 -23.96
CA LEU A 390 -1.50 -15.63 -22.69
C LEU A 390 -0.72 -16.75 -22.01
N THR A 391 0.57 -16.58 -21.81
CA THR A 391 1.46 -17.61 -21.21
C THR A 391 1.85 -17.28 -19.78
N GLY A 392 2.18 -18.30 -19.00
CA GLY A 392 2.66 -18.15 -17.62
C GLY A 392 1.62 -17.61 -16.66
N VAL A 393 0.35 -17.94 -16.88
CA VAL A 393 -0.78 -17.49 -16.05
C VAL A 393 -0.69 -18.10 -14.67
N ARG A 394 -0.63 -17.25 -13.65
CA ARG A 394 -0.61 -17.66 -12.24
C ARG A 394 -2.05 -17.80 -11.75
N SER A 395 -2.32 -18.91 -11.02
CA SER A 395 -3.59 -19.06 -10.30
C SER A 395 -3.72 -17.94 -9.27
N GLY A 396 -4.77 -17.13 -9.34
CA GLY A 396 -5.04 -16.08 -8.35
C GLY A 396 -5.36 -16.70 -6.99
N ILE A 397 -5.07 -15.95 -5.91
CA ILE A 397 -5.38 -16.34 -4.51
C ILE A 397 -6.90 -16.55 -4.31
N THR A 398 -7.73 -15.99 -5.17
CA THR A 398 -9.20 -16.04 -5.11
C THR A 398 -9.83 -17.19 -5.89
N GLY A 399 -9.05 -18.14 -6.42
CA GLY A 399 -9.62 -19.29 -7.13
C GLY A 399 -10.36 -19.00 -8.45
N TYR A 400 -10.48 -17.74 -8.86
CA TYR A 400 -11.04 -17.31 -10.14
C TYR A 400 -9.95 -17.31 -11.21
N GLY A 401 -9.59 -18.46 -11.72
CA GLY A 401 -8.48 -18.50 -12.63
C GLY A 401 -8.38 -19.73 -13.51
N TYR A 402 -9.46 -20.27 -13.95
CA TYR A 402 -9.54 -21.12 -15.14
C TYR A 402 -10.98 -21.06 -15.66
N GLY A 403 -11.37 -19.93 -16.19
CA GLY A 403 -12.52 -19.87 -17.06
C GLY A 403 -12.11 -20.39 -18.43
N TYR A 404 -12.13 -21.70 -18.63
CA TYR A 404 -12.26 -22.23 -19.96
C TYR A 404 -13.56 -21.69 -20.54
N GLY A 405 -13.47 -20.67 -21.38
CA GLY A 405 -14.58 -20.12 -22.13
C GLY A 405 -15.07 -21.08 -23.23
N TYR A 406 -15.35 -22.31 -22.85
CA TYR A 406 -16.24 -23.17 -23.61
C TYR A 406 -17.59 -23.17 -22.93
N GLY A 407 -18.53 -22.47 -23.53
CA GLY A 407 -19.93 -22.49 -23.13
C GLY A 407 -20.54 -23.89 -23.21
N TYR A 408 -20.26 -24.70 -22.20
CA TYR A 408 -21.12 -25.79 -21.78
C TYR A 408 -21.28 -25.61 -20.27
N SER A 409 -22.29 -24.85 -19.92
CA SER A 409 -22.86 -24.78 -18.58
C SER A 409 -23.41 -26.17 -18.23
N TYR A 410 -22.58 -27.06 -17.73
CA TYR A 410 -23.06 -28.15 -16.90
C TYR A 410 -23.42 -27.54 -15.55
N LYS A 411 -24.71 -27.21 -15.39
CA LYS A 411 -25.36 -27.00 -14.11
C LYS A 411 -24.90 -28.08 -13.14
N LYS A 412 -23.95 -27.74 -12.28
CA LYS A 412 -23.68 -28.53 -11.08
C LYS A 412 -24.94 -28.48 -10.24
N GLY A 413 -25.59 -29.62 -10.06
CA GLY A 413 -26.87 -29.78 -9.39
C GLY A 413 -26.93 -29.04 -8.07
N TYR A 414 -27.99 -28.32 -7.91
CA TYR A 414 -28.44 -27.73 -6.66
C TYR A 414 -28.56 -28.84 -5.62
N ARG A 415 -27.67 -28.82 -4.65
CA ARG A 415 -27.86 -29.57 -3.42
C ARG A 415 -28.92 -28.83 -2.63
N TYR A 416 -30.16 -29.28 -2.75
CA TYR A 416 -31.31 -28.80 -2.00
C TYR A 416 -30.97 -28.85 -0.51
N GLY A 417 -30.87 -27.71 0.11
CA GLY A 417 -30.89 -27.54 1.54
C GLY A 417 -32.26 -27.97 2.05
N ARG A 418 -32.24 -28.90 2.95
CA ARG A 418 -33.38 -29.48 3.68
C ARG A 418 -34.06 -28.37 4.47
N TYR A 419 -35.19 -27.89 3.98
CA TYR A 419 -36.12 -27.07 4.75
C TYR A 419 -36.71 -27.92 5.85
N GLY A 420 -36.56 -27.47 7.09
CA GLY A 420 -37.19 -28.04 8.27
C GLY A 420 -38.70 -27.93 8.16
N SER A 421 -39.36 -29.08 8.23
CA SER A 421 -40.82 -29.23 8.38
C SER A 421 -41.22 -28.78 9.76
N TYR A 422 -42.09 -27.81 9.85
CA TYR A 422 -42.92 -27.52 11.01
C TYR A 422 -43.95 -28.65 11.13
N GLY A 423 -43.82 -29.49 12.18
CA GLY A 423 -44.84 -30.46 12.61
C GLY A 423 -45.39 -30.08 13.97
N TYR A 424 -46.67 -29.82 13.97
CA TYR A 424 -47.55 -29.61 15.16
C TYR A 424 -47.77 -30.89 15.94
N GLY A 425 -47.72 -30.79 17.31
CA GLY A 425 -48.55 -31.49 18.27
C GLY A 425 -48.32 -32.99 18.46
N ASP A 426 -48.03 -33.48 19.62
CA ASP A 426 -48.99 -33.83 20.66
C ASP A 426 -48.22 -34.35 21.91
N LYS A 427 -48.87 -34.11 23.06
CA LYS A 427 -48.47 -34.56 24.38
C LYS A 427 -48.61 -36.08 24.50
N ASN A 428 -47.69 -36.72 25.21
CA ASN A 428 -48.00 -37.49 26.44
C ASN A 428 -46.74 -38.23 26.95
N ASP A 429 -46.55 -38.03 28.24
CA ASP A 429 -46.21 -38.95 29.32
C ASP A 429 -45.22 -40.14 29.06
N ASP A 430 -44.17 -40.20 29.79
CA ASP A 430 -44.00 -40.95 31.05
C ASP A 430 -42.52 -41.06 31.45
N LYS A 431 -42.26 -40.64 32.65
CA LYS A 431 -41.46 -41.22 33.74
C LYS A 431 -40.52 -42.39 33.43
N HIS A 432 -39.32 -42.29 33.88
CA HIS A 432 -38.63 -43.01 34.97
C HIS A 432 -37.12 -42.85 34.87
N SER A 433 -36.61 -42.21 35.86
CA SER A 433 -35.78 -42.74 36.94
C SER A 433 -34.34 -43.15 36.64
N ALA A 434 -33.56 -42.52 37.46
CA ALA A 434 -32.50 -43.09 38.32
C ALA A 434 -31.08 -42.97 37.77
N GLU A 435 -30.34 -42.13 38.42
CA GLU A 435 -29.35 -42.48 39.48
C GLU A 435 -28.07 -43.14 38.93
N LYS A 436 -27.00 -42.58 39.10
CA LYS A 436 -25.96 -42.70 40.11
C LYS A 436 -24.58 -42.28 39.59
N GLU A 437 -23.96 -41.50 40.45
CA GLU A 437 -22.59 -41.60 40.99
C GLU A 437 -21.42 -41.82 39.97
N GLY A 438 -20.35 -41.10 40.02
CA GLY A 438 -19.64 -40.50 41.13
C GLY A 438 -18.14 -40.65 40.86
N LYS A 439 -17.34 -39.72 41.37
CA LYS A 439 -15.89 -39.84 41.63
C LYS A 439 -14.95 -39.92 40.39
N GLN A 440 -14.01 -39.10 40.27
CA GLN A 440 -12.99 -38.50 41.14
C GLN A 440 -12.47 -37.20 40.55
#